data_b0489db3a6f1823fe97345220e739dc2
#
_entry.id   b0489db3a6f1823fe97345220e739dc2
#
_cell.length_a   1.000
_cell.length_b   1.000
_cell.length_c   1.000
_cell.angle_alpha   90.00
_cell.angle_beta   90.00
_cell.angle_gamma   90.00
#
_symmetry.space_group_name_H-M   'P 1'
#
loop_
_entity.id
_entity.type
_entity.pdbx_description
1 polymer ?
#
loop_
_entity_poly.entity_id
_entity_poly.type
_entity_poly.pdbx_seq_one_letter_code
_entity_poly.pdbx_strand_id
1 'polypeptide(L)'
;MKNYITPSFVVFILVVAFILAGCTGKTNQTATTTATTTTTNQSVKTTVILDECSPINNLISSYESGFNSIKTDKVTNQFTNQWRTNTHIIGAACTVTLNKSEQASYQCQTPVKTQTKTIKSHQTLAKQLRQCLTKTGWFESQKETASSIYSTFVLDTKTPVITLSTNQEGNGFTTRFEIAPPLGL
;
A
#
# COMPACT_ATOMS: atom_id res chain seq x y z
N MET A 1 42.34 32.39 -2.89
CA MET A 1 43.38 31.39 -3.09
C MET A 1 43.52 30.56 -1.84
N LYS A 2 42.96 29.36 -1.80
CA LYS A 2 43.38 28.24 -0.93
C LYS A 2 42.71 26.97 -1.49
N ASN A 3 43.55 26.20 -2.16
CA ASN A 3 43.26 24.87 -2.66
C ASN A 3 43.15 23.92 -1.48
N TYR A 4 42.15 23.05 -1.44
CA TYR A 4 42.21 21.84 -0.65
C TYR A 4 42.03 20.63 -1.57
N ILE A 5 43.09 19.86 -1.53
CA ILE A 5 43.39 18.63 -2.22
C ILE A 5 42.55 17.50 -1.60
N THR A 6 41.97 16.70 -2.47
CA THR A 6 41.38 15.37 -2.15
C THR A 6 42.45 14.34 -1.83
N PRO A 7 42.21 13.36 -1.03
CA PRO A 7 42.75 12.01 -1.18
C PRO A 7 41.62 11.02 -1.47
N SER A 8 41.53 10.41 -2.58
CA SER A 8 42.10 9.16 -3.09
C SER A 8 42.13 7.98 -2.15
N PHE A 9 41.49 6.92 -2.66
CA PHE A 9 41.70 5.48 -2.42
C PHE A 9 41.13 4.84 -1.13
N VAL A 10 40.36 3.79 -1.31
CA VAL A 10 40.86 2.40 -1.29
C VAL A 10 39.84 1.48 -1.91
N VAL A 11 40.24 0.78 -2.96
CA VAL A 11 39.61 -0.39 -3.56
C VAL A 11 39.80 -1.57 -2.61
N PHE A 12 38.71 -2.23 -2.22
CA PHE A 12 38.78 -3.58 -1.65
C PHE A 12 37.93 -4.51 -2.50
N ILE A 13 38.64 -5.26 -3.35
CA ILE A 13 38.13 -6.45 -4.04
C ILE A 13 38.21 -7.58 -3.02
N LEU A 14 37.05 -8.17 -2.69
CA LEU A 14 36.99 -9.45 -2.01
C LEU A 14 36.11 -10.38 -2.84
N VAL A 15 36.80 -11.21 -3.60
CA VAL A 15 36.29 -12.40 -4.29
C VAL A 15 36.07 -13.46 -3.23
N VAL A 16 34.83 -13.90 -3.05
CA VAL A 16 34.54 -15.14 -2.33
C VAL A 16 33.73 -16.05 -3.26
N ALA A 17 34.43 -17.03 -3.78
CA ALA A 17 33.85 -18.20 -4.44
C ALA A 17 33.24 -19.11 -3.37
N PHE A 18 31.97 -19.46 -3.47
CA PHE A 18 31.39 -20.56 -2.74
C PHE A 18 30.87 -21.65 -3.68
N ILE A 19 31.35 -22.82 -3.37
CA ILE A 19 31.31 -24.10 -4.07
C ILE A 19 29.90 -24.72 -3.96
N LEU A 20 29.49 -25.35 -5.06
CA LEU A 20 28.36 -26.22 -5.23
C LEU A 20 28.44 -27.47 -4.30
N ALA A 21 27.35 -27.81 -3.68
CA ALA A 21 27.07 -29.15 -3.22
C ALA A 21 25.62 -29.53 -3.56
N GLY A 22 25.44 -30.39 -4.49
CA GLY A 22 24.17 -30.98 -4.89
C GLY A 22 23.69 -32.02 -3.87
N CYS A 23 22.38 -32.17 -3.78
CA CYS A 23 21.73 -33.37 -3.27
C CYS A 23 20.51 -33.68 -4.13
N THR A 24 20.69 -34.68 -5.00
CA THR A 24 19.61 -35.40 -5.70
C THR A 24 19.00 -36.43 -4.75
N GLY A 25 17.73 -36.25 -4.41
CA GLY A 25 16.93 -37.25 -3.70
C GLY A 25 15.77 -37.69 -4.56
N LYS A 26 15.95 -38.80 -5.27
CA LYS A 26 14.89 -39.60 -5.95
C LYS A 26 14.22 -40.47 -4.89
N THR A 27 12.94 -40.30 -4.67
CA THR A 27 12.13 -41.30 -3.95
C THR A 27 11.00 -41.78 -4.85
N ASN A 28 11.12 -43.00 -5.30
CA ASN A 28 10.05 -43.76 -5.94
C ASN A 28 9.04 -44.15 -4.82
N GLN A 29 7.78 -43.86 -5.01
CA GLN A 29 6.71 -44.55 -4.27
C GLN A 29 5.77 -45.25 -5.21
N THR A 30 5.65 -46.51 -4.95
CA THR A 30 4.84 -47.53 -5.58
C THR A 30 3.36 -47.23 -5.49
N ALA A 31 2.66 -47.30 -6.60
CA ALA A 31 1.21 -47.19 -6.68
C ALA A 31 0.54 -48.43 -6.12
N THR A 32 -0.27 -48.30 -5.11
CA THR A 32 -1.27 -49.29 -4.70
C THR A 32 -2.64 -48.81 -5.16
N THR A 33 -3.20 -49.51 -6.13
CA THR A 33 -4.53 -49.28 -6.69
C THR A 33 -5.58 -49.82 -5.73
N THR A 34 -6.34 -48.95 -5.08
CA THR A 34 -7.57 -49.37 -4.41
C THR A 34 -8.72 -48.62 -5.08
N ALA A 35 -9.56 -49.38 -5.76
CA ALA A 35 -10.80 -48.87 -6.33
C ALA A 35 -11.80 -48.51 -5.22
N THR A 36 -12.16 -47.25 -5.13
CA THR A 36 -13.24 -46.77 -4.26
C THR A 36 -14.26 -45.98 -5.08
N THR A 37 -15.45 -46.38 -5.03
CA THR A 37 -16.70 -45.92 -5.63
C THR A 37 -16.85 -44.37 -5.52
N THR A 38 -16.94 -43.74 -6.71
CA THR A 38 -17.04 -42.26 -6.82
C THR A 38 -18.48 -41.83 -6.55
N THR A 39 -18.72 -41.28 -5.37
CA THR A 39 -19.89 -40.44 -5.13
C THR A 39 -19.52 -39.01 -5.57
N THR A 40 -20.10 -38.60 -6.68
CA THR A 40 -19.87 -37.28 -7.28
C THR A 40 -20.54 -36.20 -6.44
N ASN A 41 -19.87 -35.70 -5.40
CA ASN A 41 -20.22 -34.45 -4.76
C ASN A 41 -19.62 -33.33 -5.64
N GLN A 42 -20.45 -32.72 -6.49
CA GLN A 42 -20.12 -31.45 -7.13
C GLN A 42 -20.03 -30.38 -6.04
N SER A 43 -18.82 -30.16 -5.55
CA SER A 43 -18.50 -28.96 -4.80
C SER A 43 -18.62 -27.76 -5.76
N VAL A 44 -19.75 -27.07 -5.68
CA VAL A 44 -19.91 -25.76 -6.33
C VAL A 44 -18.87 -24.84 -5.69
N LYS A 45 -17.74 -24.70 -6.36
CA LYS A 45 -16.73 -23.70 -6.01
C LYS A 45 -17.33 -22.35 -6.28
N THR A 46 -18.03 -21.79 -5.27
CA THR A 46 -18.46 -20.39 -5.30
C THR A 46 -17.21 -19.55 -5.35
N THR A 47 -16.82 -19.16 -6.56
CA THR A 47 -15.77 -18.16 -6.74
C THR A 47 -16.38 -16.85 -6.26
N VAL A 48 -16.09 -16.47 -5.02
CA VAL A 48 -16.36 -15.13 -4.53
C VAL A 48 -15.47 -14.22 -5.37
N ILE A 49 -16.03 -13.59 -6.38
CA ILE A 49 -15.39 -12.50 -7.11
C ILE A 49 -15.34 -11.38 -6.08
N LEU A 50 -14.22 -11.26 -5.37
CA LEU A 50 -13.95 -10.10 -4.52
C LEU A 50 -13.96 -8.90 -5.46
N ASP A 51 -14.97 -8.05 -5.30
CA ASP A 51 -15.04 -6.77 -5.98
C ASP A 51 -13.77 -5.98 -5.62
N GLU A 52 -12.94 -5.69 -6.63
CA GLU A 52 -11.67 -4.98 -6.44
C GLU A 52 -11.86 -3.61 -5.76
N CYS A 53 -13.08 -3.07 -5.78
CA CYS A 53 -13.43 -1.82 -5.14
C CYS A 53 -13.86 -1.95 -3.68
N SER A 54 -14.20 -3.15 -3.24
CA SER A 54 -14.71 -3.39 -1.88
C SER A 54 -13.80 -2.85 -0.76
N PRO A 55 -12.48 -3.02 -0.78
CA PRO A 55 -11.60 -2.45 0.24
C PRO A 55 -11.64 -0.92 0.29
N ILE A 56 -11.72 -0.26 -0.87
CA ILE A 56 -11.77 1.20 -0.99
C ILE A 56 -13.11 1.72 -0.47
N ASN A 57 -14.21 1.10 -0.90
CA ASN A 57 -15.56 1.47 -0.47
C ASN A 57 -15.77 1.28 1.03
N ASN A 58 -15.24 0.20 1.61
CA ASN A 58 -15.30 -0.06 3.05
C ASN A 58 -14.53 0.99 3.83
N LEU A 59 -13.38 1.44 3.35
CA LEU A 59 -12.63 2.52 3.98
C LEU A 59 -13.38 3.85 3.95
N ILE A 60 -13.97 4.20 2.81
CA ILE A 60 -14.77 5.42 2.68
C ILE A 60 -15.97 5.38 3.64
N SER A 61 -16.69 4.26 3.69
CA SER A 61 -17.81 4.09 4.61
C SER A 61 -17.39 4.12 6.09
N SER A 62 -16.16 3.71 6.40
CA SER A 62 -15.63 3.73 7.76
C SER A 62 -15.28 5.14 8.24
N TYR A 63 -15.17 6.11 7.35
CA TYR A 63 -14.81 7.49 7.67
C TYR A 63 -15.82 8.14 8.63
N GLU A 64 -17.12 7.98 8.38
CA GLU A 64 -18.19 8.58 9.21
C GLU A 64 -18.14 8.11 10.67
N SER A 65 -17.70 6.86 10.91
CA SER A 65 -17.49 6.31 12.24
C SER A 65 -16.10 6.64 12.82
N GLY A 66 -15.31 7.51 12.17
CA GLY A 66 -13.93 7.80 12.54
C GLY A 66 -13.00 6.60 12.41
N PHE A 67 -13.29 5.68 11.48
CA PHE A 67 -12.54 4.44 11.21
C PHE A 67 -12.50 3.45 12.39
N ASN A 68 -13.49 3.48 13.28
CA ASN A 68 -13.47 2.66 14.50
C ASN A 68 -13.41 1.14 14.21
N SER A 69 -14.01 0.70 13.11
CA SER A 69 -14.05 -0.72 12.71
C SER A 69 -12.69 -1.30 12.29
N ILE A 70 -11.74 -0.45 11.94
CA ILE A 70 -10.41 -0.85 11.44
C ILE A 70 -9.26 -0.49 12.39
N LYS A 71 -9.51 0.30 13.43
CA LYS A 71 -8.51 0.61 14.46
C LYS A 71 -8.12 -0.64 15.23
N THR A 72 -6.83 -0.78 15.49
CA THR A 72 -6.29 -1.81 16.38
C THR A 72 -5.56 -1.15 17.56
N ASP A 73 -4.28 -1.44 17.76
CA ASP A 73 -3.51 -0.93 18.87
C ASP A 73 -3.30 0.58 18.80
N LYS A 74 -3.50 1.25 19.92
CA LYS A 74 -3.13 2.66 20.04
C LYS A 74 -1.61 2.80 20.01
N VAL A 75 -1.12 3.67 19.15
CA VAL A 75 0.30 4.02 19.12
C VAL A 75 0.58 4.93 20.31
N THR A 76 1.45 4.49 21.21
CA THR A 76 1.86 5.30 22.36
C THR A 76 2.73 6.45 21.87
N ASN A 77 2.11 7.61 21.67
CA ASN A 77 2.76 8.86 21.29
C ASN A 77 2.09 9.99 22.05
N GLN A 78 2.90 10.79 22.74
CA GLN A 78 2.39 11.91 23.57
C GLN A 78 1.85 13.10 22.73
N PHE A 79 2.13 13.12 21.42
CA PHE A 79 1.77 14.25 20.55
C PHE A 79 0.57 14.00 19.66
N THR A 80 0.20 12.72 19.43
CA THR A 80 -0.88 12.38 18.50
C THR A 80 -1.77 11.26 19.03
N ASN A 81 -3.08 11.38 18.80
CA ASN A 81 -4.01 10.28 18.97
C ASN A 81 -3.98 9.43 17.69
N GLN A 82 -3.19 8.38 17.71
CA GLN A 82 -2.94 7.52 16.55
C GLN A 82 -3.16 6.05 16.89
N TRP A 83 -3.73 5.30 15.95
CA TRP A 83 -3.94 3.85 16.02
C TRP A 83 -3.35 3.16 14.79
N ARG A 84 -2.86 1.97 14.98
CA ARG A 84 -2.59 1.05 13.88
C ARG A 84 -3.91 0.56 13.28
N THR A 85 -3.86 0.04 12.05
CA THR A 85 -5.05 -0.53 11.41
C THR A 85 -4.77 -1.94 10.90
N ASN A 86 -5.83 -2.73 10.77
CA ASN A 86 -5.80 -4.05 10.13
C ASN A 86 -6.12 -4.00 8.63
N THR A 87 -6.41 -2.82 8.10
CA THR A 87 -6.72 -2.61 6.69
C THR A 87 -5.59 -1.87 6.02
N HIS A 88 -5.09 -2.43 4.92
CA HIS A 88 -3.94 -1.92 4.18
C HIS A 88 -4.27 -1.80 2.70
N ILE A 89 -4.30 -0.59 2.16
CA ILE A 89 -4.45 -0.35 0.72
C ILE A 89 -3.10 -0.40 0.01
N ILE A 90 -2.07 0.17 0.64
CA ILE A 90 -0.69 0.14 0.17
C ILE A 90 0.26 -0.06 1.35
N GLY A 91 1.40 -0.71 1.10
CA GLY A 91 2.41 -0.89 2.15
C GLY A 91 1.90 -1.66 3.37
N ALA A 92 2.63 -1.56 4.48
CA ALA A 92 2.30 -2.21 5.75
C ALA A 92 2.15 -1.22 6.90
N ALA A 93 2.46 0.06 6.68
CA ALA A 93 2.39 1.11 7.69
C ALA A 93 1.12 1.95 7.47
N CYS A 94 -0.02 1.44 7.96
CA CYS A 94 -1.28 2.17 7.90
C CYS A 94 -1.73 2.56 9.31
N THR A 95 -2.23 3.78 9.43
CA THR A 95 -2.65 4.36 10.71
C THR A 95 -3.92 5.19 10.55
N VAL A 96 -4.67 5.28 11.64
CA VAL A 96 -5.73 6.28 11.81
C VAL A 96 -5.26 7.31 12.83
N THR A 97 -5.42 8.58 12.53
CA THR A 97 -5.04 9.70 13.39
C THR A 97 -6.25 10.59 13.64
N LEU A 98 -6.45 11.03 14.87
CA LEU A 98 -7.40 12.09 15.20
C LEU A 98 -6.65 13.42 15.35
N ASN A 99 -7.14 14.45 14.67
CA ASN A 99 -6.65 15.81 14.85
C ASN A 99 -7.24 16.45 16.13
N LYS A 100 -6.88 17.70 16.40
CA LYS A 100 -7.37 18.45 17.58
C LYS A 100 -8.89 18.69 17.57
N SER A 101 -9.51 18.64 16.40
CA SER A 101 -10.96 18.78 16.23
C SER A 101 -11.68 17.42 16.20
N GLU A 102 -11.01 16.35 16.68
CA GLU A 102 -11.52 14.97 16.69
C GLU A 102 -11.86 14.37 15.31
N GLN A 103 -11.46 15.04 14.25
CA GLN A 103 -11.65 14.52 12.91
C GLN A 103 -10.61 13.45 12.62
N ALA A 104 -11.08 12.33 12.11
CA ALA A 104 -10.24 11.18 11.79
C ALA A 104 -9.68 11.28 10.37
N SER A 105 -8.42 10.87 10.21
CA SER A 105 -7.82 10.58 8.92
C SER A 105 -7.19 9.19 8.92
N TYR A 106 -7.30 8.50 7.79
CA TYR A 106 -6.63 7.22 7.54
C TYR A 106 -5.48 7.46 6.58
N GLN A 107 -4.33 6.90 6.86
CA GLN A 107 -3.12 7.06 6.07
C GLN A 107 -2.33 5.76 5.96
N CYS A 108 -1.89 5.43 4.75
CA CYS A 108 -0.90 4.37 4.47
C CYS A 108 0.32 4.94 3.76
N GLN A 109 1.49 4.36 4.03
CA GLN A 109 2.73 4.73 3.35
C GLN A 109 3.52 3.49 2.93
N THR A 110 4.12 3.55 1.73
CA THR A 110 5.07 2.51 1.30
C THR A 110 6.47 2.79 1.85
N PRO A 111 7.30 1.76 1.99
CA PRO A 111 8.74 1.98 2.18
C PRO A 111 9.35 2.77 1.02
N VAL A 112 10.46 3.44 1.28
CA VAL A 112 11.25 4.14 0.25
C VAL A 112 11.72 3.16 -0.82
N LYS A 113 11.49 3.50 -2.08
CA LYS A 113 11.85 2.69 -3.26
C LYS A 113 12.45 3.57 -4.36
N THR A 114 12.91 2.94 -5.44
CA THR A 114 13.36 3.66 -6.63
C THR A 114 12.18 4.39 -7.29
N GLN A 115 12.45 5.53 -7.92
CA GLN A 115 11.46 6.36 -8.60
C GLN A 115 10.57 5.54 -9.54
N THR A 116 11.16 4.76 -10.45
CA THR A 116 10.42 3.97 -11.45
C THR A 116 9.42 3.00 -10.80
N LYS A 117 9.83 2.28 -9.75
CA LYS A 117 8.93 1.33 -9.04
C LYS A 117 7.80 2.07 -8.34
N THR A 118 8.09 3.24 -7.75
CA THR A 118 7.12 4.02 -7.00
C THR A 118 6.11 4.68 -7.92
N ILE A 119 6.54 5.24 -9.05
CA ILE A 119 5.67 5.81 -10.09
C ILE A 119 4.71 4.72 -10.63
N LYS A 120 5.24 3.53 -10.96
CA LYS A 120 4.40 2.42 -11.42
C LYS A 120 3.35 2.01 -10.38
N SER A 121 3.72 1.95 -9.11
CA SER A 121 2.79 1.66 -8.01
C SER A 121 1.71 2.73 -7.88
N HIS A 122 2.08 4.01 -7.97
CA HIS A 122 1.15 5.13 -7.97
C HIS A 122 0.14 5.02 -9.12
N GLN A 123 0.62 4.85 -10.36
CA GLN A 123 -0.22 4.74 -11.54
C GLN A 123 -1.21 3.57 -11.45
N THR A 124 -0.76 2.42 -10.94
CA THR A 124 -1.62 1.24 -10.75
C THR A 124 -2.73 1.52 -9.76
N LEU A 125 -2.41 2.10 -8.60
CA LEU A 125 -3.41 2.42 -7.58
C LEU A 125 -4.33 3.57 -8.04
N ALA A 126 -3.80 4.61 -8.68
CA ALA A 126 -4.61 5.69 -9.24
C ALA A 126 -5.63 5.17 -10.26
N LYS A 127 -5.22 4.21 -11.11
CA LYS A 127 -6.14 3.54 -12.05
C LYS A 127 -7.24 2.78 -11.30
N GLN A 128 -6.90 2.03 -10.26
CA GLN A 128 -7.88 1.29 -9.45
C GLN A 128 -8.86 2.25 -8.75
N LEU A 129 -8.35 3.31 -8.10
CA LEU A 129 -9.17 4.35 -7.47
C LEU A 129 -10.15 4.96 -8.49
N ARG A 130 -9.65 5.31 -9.67
CA ARG A 130 -10.45 5.87 -10.76
C ARG A 130 -11.57 4.92 -11.18
N GLN A 131 -11.28 3.63 -11.34
CA GLN A 131 -12.30 2.63 -11.69
C GLN A 131 -13.38 2.48 -10.62
N CYS A 132 -13.02 2.63 -9.34
CA CYS A 132 -13.94 2.47 -8.21
C CYS A 132 -14.75 3.74 -7.93
N LEU A 133 -14.15 4.92 -8.08
CA LEU A 133 -14.73 6.19 -7.60
C LEU A 133 -15.50 6.96 -8.67
N THR A 134 -15.04 6.94 -9.93
CA THR A 134 -15.70 7.75 -10.98
C THR A 134 -17.12 7.31 -11.27
N LYS A 135 -17.44 6.03 -11.10
CA LYS A 135 -18.80 5.51 -11.25
C LYS A 135 -19.78 6.07 -10.21
N THR A 136 -19.28 6.55 -9.10
CA THR A 136 -20.07 7.12 -7.99
C THR A 136 -19.96 8.65 -7.92
N GLY A 137 -19.47 9.28 -8.99
CA GLY A 137 -19.49 10.74 -9.14
C GLY A 137 -18.27 11.48 -8.59
N TRP A 138 -17.22 10.77 -8.14
CA TRP A 138 -16.00 11.42 -7.69
C TRP A 138 -15.23 12.04 -8.84
N PHE A 139 -14.70 13.24 -8.61
CA PHE A 139 -13.84 13.97 -9.54
C PHE A 139 -12.38 13.76 -9.15
N GLU A 140 -11.54 13.48 -10.15
CA GLU A 140 -10.09 13.40 -9.98
C GLU A 140 -9.41 14.70 -10.42
N SER A 141 -8.52 15.20 -9.60
CA SER A 141 -7.53 16.23 -9.96
C SER A 141 -6.15 15.62 -9.87
N GLN A 142 -5.34 15.79 -10.92
CA GLN A 142 -3.98 15.28 -10.94
C GLN A 142 -2.97 16.43 -11.10
N LYS A 143 -1.88 16.36 -10.34
CA LYS A 143 -0.76 17.30 -10.44
C LYS A 143 0.54 16.52 -10.43
N GLU A 144 1.42 16.82 -11.39
CA GLU A 144 2.74 16.20 -11.48
C GLU A 144 3.83 17.28 -11.53
N THR A 145 4.91 17.02 -10.84
CA THR A 145 6.15 17.85 -10.83
C THR A 145 7.36 16.93 -11.02
N ALA A 146 8.56 17.48 -11.09
CA ALA A 146 9.78 16.68 -11.22
C ALA A 146 10.03 15.73 -10.03
N SER A 147 9.52 16.06 -8.83
CA SER A 147 9.77 15.31 -7.59
C SER A 147 8.51 14.74 -6.94
N SER A 148 7.33 14.95 -7.51
CA SER A 148 6.08 14.52 -6.90
C SER A 148 4.95 14.29 -7.91
N ILE A 149 4.08 13.33 -7.58
CA ILE A 149 2.83 13.06 -8.30
C ILE A 149 1.70 13.03 -7.28
N TYR A 150 0.61 13.73 -7.57
CA TYR A 150 -0.60 13.78 -6.74
C TYR A 150 -1.82 13.42 -7.58
N SER A 151 -2.66 12.54 -7.05
CA SER A 151 -4.03 12.29 -7.53
C SER A 151 -4.97 12.54 -6.36
N THR A 152 -5.87 13.50 -6.49
CA THR A 152 -6.84 13.86 -5.45
C THR A 152 -8.24 13.60 -5.98
N PHE A 153 -9.04 12.88 -5.19
CA PHE A 153 -10.42 12.54 -5.50
C PHE A 153 -11.35 13.25 -4.52
N VAL A 154 -12.36 13.93 -5.04
CA VAL A 154 -13.35 14.71 -4.28
C VAL A 154 -14.72 14.41 -4.83
N LEU A 155 -15.71 14.20 -3.96
CA LEU A 155 -17.12 14.05 -4.35
C LEU A 155 -17.90 15.36 -4.10
N ASP A 156 -17.86 15.82 -2.86
CA ASP A 156 -18.52 17.05 -2.43
C ASP A 156 -17.81 17.65 -1.19
N THR A 157 -18.41 18.67 -0.58
CA THR A 157 -17.84 19.38 0.59
C THR A 157 -18.05 18.65 1.92
N LYS A 158 -18.78 17.54 1.95
CA LYS A 158 -19.11 16.77 3.17
C LYS A 158 -18.39 15.42 3.22
N THR A 159 -18.08 14.86 2.06
CA THR A 159 -17.34 13.59 1.97
C THR A 159 -15.85 13.81 2.19
N PRO A 160 -15.13 12.79 2.69
CA PRO A 160 -13.69 12.89 2.87
C PRO A 160 -12.99 13.10 1.52
N VAL A 161 -11.81 13.70 1.56
CA VAL A 161 -10.91 13.81 0.40
C VAL A 161 -10.00 12.59 0.39
N ILE A 162 -9.85 11.96 -0.78
CA ILE A 162 -8.91 10.87 -0.99
C ILE A 162 -7.72 11.42 -1.76
N THR A 163 -6.53 11.25 -1.20
CA THR A 163 -5.28 11.68 -1.83
C THR A 163 -4.32 10.51 -1.98
N LEU A 164 -3.81 10.35 -3.19
CA LEU A 164 -2.67 9.50 -3.48
C LEU A 164 -1.51 10.40 -3.89
N SER A 165 -0.44 10.38 -3.13
CA SER A 165 0.75 11.18 -3.40
C SER A 165 2.00 10.32 -3.48
N THR A 166 2.89 10.65 -4.40
CA THR A 166 4.23 10.10 -4.49
C THR A 166 5.22 11.23 -4.41
N ASN A 167 6.13 11.17 -3.46
CA ASN A 167 7.09 12.23 -3.19
C ASN A 167 8.49 11.66 -3.07
N GLN A 168 9.47 12.46 -3.46
CA GLN A 168 10.87 12.19 -3.17
C GLN A 168 11.12 12.28 -1.67
N GLU A 169 11.79 11.28 -1.12
CA GLU A 169 12.18 11.20 0.28
C GLU A 169 13.64 10.70 0.36
N GLY A 170 14.56 11.61 0.71
CA GLY A 170 15.98 11.33 0.66
C GLY A 170 16.44 10.93 -0.74
N ASN A 171 17.07 9.76 -0.86
CA ASN A 171 17.56 9.21 -2.13
C ASN A 171 16.54 8.34 -2.87
N GLY A 172 15.27 8.33 -2.46
CA GLY A 172 14.23 7.52 -3.08
C GLY A 172 12.88 8.22 -3.10
N PHE A 173 11.84 7.42 -3.26
CA PHE A 173 10.46 7.90 -3.36
C PHE A 173 9.55 7.05 -2.48
N THR A 174 8.54 7.67 -1.89
CA THR A 174 7.45 7.00 -1.17
C THR A 174 6.11 7.31 -1.81
N THR A 175 5.17 6.38 -1.71
CA THR A 175 3.77 6.62 -2.04
C THR A 175 2.97 6.65 -0.75
N ARG A 176 2.12 7.66 -0.59
CA ARG A 176 1.17 7.83 0.51
C ARG A 176 -0.24 7.82 -0.06
N PHE A 177 -1.10 7.02 0.56
CA PHE A 177 -2.54 7.04 0.36
C PHE A 177 -3.19 7.60 1.62
N GLU A 178 -4.13 8.52 1.48
CA GLU A 178 -4.78 9.18 2.59
C GLU A 178 -6.28 9.38 2.31
N ILE A 179 -7.10 9.17 3.35
CA ILE A 179 -8.50 9.60 3.41
C ILE A 179 -8.58 10.58 4.57
N ALA A 180 -8.86 11.83 4.26
CA ALA A 180 -8.84 12.94 5.23
C ALA A 180 -10.18 13.70 5.23
N PRO A 181 -10.47 14.47 6.29
CA PRO A 181 -11.63 15.36 6.29
C PRO A 181 -11.65 16.26 5.06
N PRO A 182 -12.85 16.67 4.59
CA PRO A 182 -12.95 17.65 3.53
C PRO A 182 -12.24 18.94 3.92
N LEU A 183 -11.59 19.56 2.94
CA LEU A 183 -10.99 20.88 3.16
C LEU A 183 -12.13 21.85 3.49
N GLY A 184 -12.20 22.30 4.72
CA GLY A 184 -13.14 23.36 5.12
C GLY A 184 -12.91 24.60 4.26
N LEU A 185 -13.88 24.92 3.42
CA LEU A 185 -13.95 26.16 2.65
C LEU A 185 -14.47 27.28 3.55
#